data_f0154059741bd71f5280876ded484e76
#
_entry.id   f0154059741bd71f5280876ded484e76
#
_cell.length_a   1.000
_cell.length_b   1.000
_cell.length_c   1.000
_cell.angle_alpha   90.00
_cell.angle_beta   90.00
_cell.angle_gamma   90.00
#
_symmetry.space_group_name_H-M   'P 1'
#
loop_
_entity.id
_entity.type
_entity.pdbx_description
1 polymer ?
#
loop_
_entity_poly.entity_id
_entity_poly.type
_entity_poly.pdbx_seq_one_letter_code
_entity_poly.pdbx_strand_id
1 'polypeptide(L)'
;MTKRISAKHKIDRRLKINLWGRPKSPFNKRDYGPGQHGQGRKGKPSDYGIQLQAKQKLKGYYGNINERQFRNIYKKATMLKGDTGENLIGLLERRLDTVIYRARFSTTVFSARQLINHGHVRVNGKKVNIGSYVVKEEDIIEIRDKSKQLAIIDIALASKERETPEYIHLDEKNKKVTFVRTPKFDEVPYPVVMEPNLVIEYYSR
;
A
#
# COMPACT_ATOMS: atom_id res chain seq x y z
N MET A 1 -16.58 6.76 -3.08
CA MET A 1 -15.22 6.93 -2.50
C MET A 1 -15.32 6.85 -0.98
N THR A 2 -14.58 5.97 -0.32
CA THR A 2 -14.63 5.86 1.15
C THR A 2 -13.79 6.98 1.77
N LYS A 3 -14.44 7.92 2.47
CA LYS A 3 -13.75 9.01 3.18
C LYS A 3 -12.92 8.41 4.32
N ARG A 4 -11.65 8.81 4.43
CA ARG A 4 -10.83 8.41 5.56
C ARG A 4 -11.26 9.15 6.83
N ILE A 5 -11.72 8.40 7.81
CA ILE A 5 -12.22 8.94 9.09
C ILE A 5 -11.09 9.12 10.11
N SER A 6 -10.10 8.21 10.12
CA SER A 6 -9.00 8.23 11.10
C SER A 6 -7.75 8.93 10.57
N ALA A 7 -6.98 9.54 11.47
CA ALA A 7 -5.67 10.13 11.14
C ALA A 7 -4.70 9.07 10.58
N LYS A 8 -3.93 9.45 9.56
CA LYS A 8 -3.06 8.56 8.78
C LYS A 8 -2.11 7.72 9.65
N HIS A 9 -1.41 8.34 10.56
CA HIS A 9 -0.39 7.71 11.41
C HIS A 9 -0.90 7.17 12.75
N LYS A 10 -2.22 7.13 12.96
CA LYS A 10 -2.79 6.51 14.15
C LYS A 10 -2.51 5.00 14.21
N ILE A 11 -2.39 4.38 13.04
CA ILE A 11 -2.05 2.96 12.90
C ILE A 11 -0.60 2.68 13.32
N ASP A 12 0.37 3.52 12.94
CA ASP A 12 1.79 3.39 13.30
C ASP A 12 1.93 3.30 14.83
N ARG A 13 1.32 4.23 15.55
CA ARG A 13 1.32 4.26 17.01
C ARG A 13 0.58 3.10 17.64
N ARG A 14 -0.52 2.62 17.01
CA ARG A 14 -1.28 1.46 17.51
C ARG A 14 -0.48 0.17 17.40
N LEU A 15 0.24 -0.02 16.29
CA LEU A 15 1.06 -1.19 16.02
C LEU A 15 2.48 -1.06 16.61
N LYS A 16 2.85 0.14 17.12
CA LYS A 16 4.20 0.46 17.61
C LYS A 16 5.29 0.23 16.56
N ILE A 17 5.01 0.62 15.32
CA ILE A 17 5.94 0.52 14.20
C ILE A 17 5.81 1.74 13.27
N ASN A 18 6.90 2.10 12.59
CA ASN A 18 6.87 3.09 11.52
C ASN A 18 6.47 2.38 10.21
N LEU A 19 5.17 2.22 9.97
CA LEU A 19 4.60 1.35 8.94
C LEU A 19 5.08 1.67 7.52
N TRP A 20 5.36 2.94 7.22
CA TRP A 20 5.82 3.39 5.91
C TRP A 20 7.29 3.83 5.89
N GLY A 21 8.06 3.59 6.96
CA GLY A 21 9.47 3.97 7.03
C GLY A 21 9.74 5.49 6.97
N ARG A 22 8.72 6.33 7.20
CA ARG A 22 8.88 7.78 7.01
C ARG A 22 9.59 8.44 8.18
N PRO A 23 10.59 9.32 7.92
CA PRO A 23 11.30 10.05 8.99
C PRO A 23 10.34 10.90 9.84
N LYS A 24 9.30 11.48 9.22
CA LYS A 24 8.30 12.33 9.89
C LYS A 24 7.13 11.53 10.53
N SER A 25 7.26 10.20 10.71
CA SER A 25 6.22 9.44 11.39
C SER A 25 6.10 9.88 12.87
N PRO A 26 4.87 10.14 13.37
CA PRO A 26 4.66 10.46 14.78
C PRO A 26 5.10 9.36 15.74
N PHE A 27 5.23 8.12 15.27
CA PHE A 27 5.74 7.00 16.05
C PHE A 27 7.18 7.24 16.49
N ASN A 28 8.02 7.85 15.65
CA ASN A 28 9.42 8.13 15.97
C ASN A 28 9.58 9.11 17.17
N LYS A 29 8.54 9.90 17.46
CA LYS A 29 8.52 10.83 18.62
C LYS A 29 7.69 10.29 19.79
N ARG A 30 6.71 9.41 19.52
CA ARG A 30 5.72 8.91 20.49
C ARG A 30 5.51 7.42 20.22
N ASP A 31 6.26 6.57 20.87
CA ASP A 31 6.25 5.11 20.74
C ASP A 31 5.05 4.41 21.42
N TYR A 32 4.22 5.19 22.10
CA TYR A 32 3.02 4.70 22.78
C TYR A 32 1.75 4.81 21.91
N GLY A 33 0.74 4.01 22.27
CA GLY A 33 -0.53 3.93 21.54
C GLY A 33 -1.27 5.28 21.48
N PRO A 34 -2.21 5.45 20.53
CA PRO A 34 -3.03 6.65 20.44
C PRO A 34 -4.15 6.65 21.48
N GLY A 35 -4.60 7.84 21.86
CA GLY A 35 -5.73 8.07 22.78
C GLY A 35 -5.30 8.20 24.24
N GLN A 36 -6.28 8.44 25.11
CA GLN A 36 -6.10 8.67 26.54
C GLN A 36 -5.37 7.51 27.25
N HIS A 37 -5.69 6.27 26.88
CA HIS A 37 -5.09 5.06 27.46
C HIS A 37 -3.87 4.54 26.70
N GLY A 38 -3.30 5.34 25.79
CA GLY A 38 -2.18 4.91 24.95
C GLY A 38 -0.92 4.56 25.72
N GLN A 39 -0.68 5.19 26.87
CA GLN A 39 0.47 4.97 27.76
C GLN A 39 0.23 3.83 28.77
N GLY A 40 -1.00 3.35 28.87
CA GLY A 40 -1.34 2.25 29.80
C GLY A 40 -0.58 0.96 29.47
N ARG A 41 -0.29 0.18 30.51
CA ARG A 41 0.35 -1.14 30.38
C ARG A 41 -0.55 -2.07 29.57
N LYS A 42 0.01 -2.67 28.52
CA LYS A 42 -0.67 -3.70 27.73
C LYS A 42 -0.17 -5.07 28.14
N GLY A 43 -1.08 -6.01 28.36
CA GLY A 43 -0.74 -7.40 28.56
C GLY A 43 -0.12 -8.06 27.32
N LYS A 44 0.40 -9.27 27.47
CA LYS A 44 0.88 -10.11 26.38
C LYS A 44 -0.28 -10.37 25.40
N PRO A 45 -0.11 -10.15 24.09
CA PRO A 45 -1.17 -10.43 23.12
C PRO A 45 -1.41 -11.95 23.04
N SER A 46 -2.67 -12.35 22.86
CA SER A 46 -3.03 -13.73 22.53
C SER A 46 -2.65 -14.04 21.07
N ASP A 47 -2.62 -15.33 20.71
CA ASP A 47 -2.34 -15.75 19.33
C ASP A 47 -3.29 -15.09 18.31
N TYR A 48 -4.57 -15.04 18.64
CA TYR A 48 -5.54 -14.27 17.84
C TYR A 48 -5.16 -12.79 17.72
N GLY A 49 -4.69 -12.19 18.81
CA GLY A 49 -4.25 -10.79 18.83
C GLY A 49 -3.04 -10.57 17.93
N ILE A 50 -2.10 -11.50 17.88
CA ILE A 50 -0.92 -11.46 17.01
C ILE A 50 -1.35 -11.53 15.53
N GLN A 51 -2.19 -12.50 15.19
CA GLN A 51 -2.73 -12.66 13.83
C GLN A 51 -3.55 -11.44 13.39
N LEU A 52 -4.38 -10.90 14.28
CA LEU A 52 -5.13 -9.67 14.01
C LEU A 52 -4.21 -8.48 13.77
N GLN A 53 -3.10 -8.34 14.52
CA GLN A 53 -2.12 -7.28 14.32
C GLN A 53 -1.40 -7.42 12.99
N ALA A 54 -1.00 -8.63 12.60
CA ALA A 54 -0.39 -8.91 11.29
C ALA A 54 -1.33 -8.51 10.14
N LYS A 55 -2.62 -8.89 10.24
CA LYS A 55 -3.63 -8.45 9.27
C LYS A 55 -3.78 -6.93 9.22
N GLN A 56 -3.86 -6.25 10.37
CA GLN A 56 -4.00 -4.80 10.44
C GLN A 56 -2.75 -4.09 9.91
N LYS A 57 -1.56 -4.66 10.13
CA LYS A 57 -0.28 -4.18 9.60
C LYS A 57 -0.31 -4.19 8.06
N LEU A 58 -0.60 -5.35 7.48
CA LEU A 58 -0.64 -5.52 6.02
C LEU A 58 -1.72 -4.64 5.39
N LYS A 59 -2.95 -4.71 5.87
CA LYS A 59 -4.06 -3.88 5.40
C LYS A 59 -3.78 -2.38 5.52
N GLY A 60 -3.14 -1.97 6.60
CA GLY A 60 -2.78 -0.58 6.87
C GLY A 60 -1.74 -0.05 5.91
N TYR A 61 -0.71 -0.85 5.62
CA TYR A 61 0.36 -0.49 4.68
C TYR A 61 -0.19 -0.08 3.31
N TYR A 62 -1.14 -0.83 2.78
CA TYR A 62 -1.83 -0.54 1.51
C TYR A 62 -2.92 0.55 1.63
N GLY A 63 -2.73 1.51 2.53
CA GLY A 63 -3.63 2.66 2.68
C GLY A 63 -4.94 2.33 3.36
N ASN A 64 -4.92 1.44 4.31
CA ASN A 64 -6.06 1.01 5.11
C ASN A 64 -7.24 0.54 4.24
N ILE A 65 -6.98 -0.45 3.39
CA ILE A 65 -8.00 -1.10 2.55
C ILE A 65 -9.19 -1.52 3.43
N ASN A 66 -10.42 -1.36 2.92
CA ASN A 66 -11.62 -1.79 3.61
C ASN A 66 -11.58 -3.32 3.87
N GLU A 67 -12.10 -3.76 5.02
CA GLU A 67 -12.10 -5.15 5.44
C GLU A 67 -12.76 -6.07 4.39
N ARG A 68 -13.90 -5.65 3.84
CA ARG A 68 -14.59 -6.40 2.78
C ARG A 68 -13.72 -6.57 1.53
N GLN A 69 -13.03 -5.50 1.11
CA GLN A 69 -12.11 -5.58 -0.05
C GLN A 69 -10.92 -6.48 0.25
N PHE A 70 -10.32 -6.37 1.44
CA PHE A 70 -9.18 -7.18 1.82
C PHE A 70 -9.54 -8.67 1.89
N ARG A 71 -10.68 -9.00 2.50
CA ARG A 71 -11.22 -10.38 2.54
C ARG A 71 -11.50 -10.93 1.13
N ASN A 72 -12.01 -10.10 0.21
CA ASN A 72 -12.22 -10.52 -1.17
C ASN A 72 -10.90 -10.77 -1.92
N ILE A 73 -9.84 -9.99 -1.64
CA ILE A 73 -8.50 -10.23 -2.19
C ILE A 73 -7.95 -11.54 -1.65
N TYR A 74 -8.08 -11.78 -0.34
CA TYR A 74 -7.68 -13.04 0.28
C TYR A 74 -8.39 -14.24 -0.37
N LYS A 75 -9.72 -14.19 -0.52
CA LYS A 75 -10.48 -15.26 -1.20
C LYS A 75 -10.00 -15.51 -2.64
N LYS A 76 -9.64 -14.46 -3.37
CA LYS A 76 -9.04 -14.61 -4.70
C LYS A 76 -7.66 -15.26 -4.63
N ALA A 77 -6.84 -14.88 -3.66
CA ALA A 77 -5.52 -15.47 -3.47
C ALA A 77 -5.57 -16.97 -3.18
N THR A 78 -6.57 -17.43 -2.40
CA THR A 78 -6.75 -18.86 -2.11
C THR A 78 -7.23 -19.68 -3.31
N MET A 79 -7.84 -19.05 -4.31
CA MET A 79 -8.29 -19.72 -5.55
C MET A 79 -7.17 -19.83 -6.59
N LEU A 80 -6.09 -19.09 -6.45
CA LEU A 80 -4.95 -19.13 -7.37
C LEU A 80 -4.01 -20.30 -7.00
N LYS A 81 -3.38 -20.89 -8.00
CA LYS A 81 -2.35 -21.93 -7.79
C LYS A 81 -1.11 -21.33 -7.17
N GLY A 82 -0.42 -22.10 -6.32
CA GLY A 82 0.81 -21.69 -5.64
C GLY A 82 0.61 -21.29 -4.19
N ASP A 83 1.59 -20.59 -3.63
CA ASP A 83 1.52 -20.12 -2.25
C ASP A 83 0.50 -18.98 -2.10
N THR A 84 -0.42 -19.15 -1.13
CA THR A 84 -1.47 -18.17 -0.87
C THR A 84 -0.93 -16.83 -0.38
N GLY A 85 0.20 -16.86 0.36
CA GLY A 85 0.85 -15.64 0.85
C GLY A 85 1.43 -14.81 -0.30
N GLU A 86 2.15 -15.45 -1.22
CA GLU A 86 2.68 -14.81 -2.41
C GLU A 86 1.55 -14.27 -3.30
N ASN A 87 0.52 -15.08 -3.53
CA ASN A 87 -0.65 -14.67 -4.31
C ASN A 87 -1.36 -13.46 -3.70
N LEU A 88 -1.49 -13.43 -2.37
CA LEU A 88 -2.09 -12.31 -1.64
C LEU A 88 -1.29 -11.02 -1.85
N ILE A 89 0.03 -11.09 -1.69
CA ILE A 89 0.93 -9.95 -1.89
C ILE A 89 0.91 -9.50 -3.36
N GLY A 90 1.02 -10.43 -4.30
CA GLY A 90 0.93 -10.13 -5.74
C GLY A 90 -0.36 -9.39 -6.11
N LEU A 91 -1.51 -9.82 -5.59
CA LEU A 91 -2.79 -9.13 -5.81
C LEU A 91 -2.84 -7.73 -5.16
N LEU A 92 -2.17 -7.54 -4.02
CA LEU A 92 -2.08 -6.24 -3.36
C LEU A 92 -1.15 -5.27 -4.10
N GLU A 93 -0.03 -5.75 -4.64
CA GLU A 93 0.91 -4.95 -5.43
C GLU A 93 0.35 -4.60 -6.83
N ARG A 94 -0.53 -5.42 -7.40
CA ARG A 94 -1.22 -5.13 -8.67
C ARG A 94 -2.31 -4.06 -8.56
N ARG A 95 -2.57 -3.51 -7.41
CA ARG A 95 -3.55 -2.40 -7.28
C ARG A 95 -2.96 -1.12 -7.85
N LEU A 96 -3.76 -0.38 -8.61
CA LEU A 96 -3.31 0.86 -9.25
C LEU A 96 -2.82 1.90 -8.22
N ASP A 97 -3.47 2.00 -7.04
CA ASP A 97 -3.02 2.91 -5.97
C ASP A 97 -1.63 2.51 -5.43
N THR A 98 -1.33 1.22 -5.39
CA THR A 98 -0.01 0.71 -5.01
C THR A 98 1.02 0.95 -6.10
N VAL A 99 0.71 0.66 -7.36
CA VAL A 99 1.64 0.88 -8.49
C VAL A 99 2.05 2.35 -8.59
N ILE A 100 1.10 3.30 -8.50
CA ILE A 100 1.39 4.74 -8.48
C ILE A 100 2.27 5.14 -7.28
N TYR A 101 2.07 4.49 -6.13
CA TYR A 101 2.90 4.73 -4.95
C TYR A 101 4.32 4.16 -5.13
N ARG A 102 4.49 2.95 -5.68
CA ARG A 102 5.78 2.33 -5.98
C ARG A 102 6.55 3.09 -7.06
N ALA A 103 5.86 3.59 -8.06
CA ALA A 103 6.40 4.43 -9.13
C ALA A 103 6.82 5.84 -8.66
N ARG A 104 6.70 6.15 -7.37
CA ARG A 104 7.09 7.46 -6.80
C ARG A 104 6.29 8.66 -7.33
N PHE A 105 5.17 8.47 -8.04
CA PHE A 105 4.30 9.58 -8.46
C PHE A 105 3.55 10.23 -7.30
N SER A 106 3.62 9.67 -6.13
CA SER A 106 3.04 10.24 -4.91
C SER A 106 3.86 9.90 -3.68
N THR A 107 3.86 10.78 -2.69
CA THR A 107 4.58 10.58 -1.43
C THR A 107 3.91 9.58 -0.49
N THR A 108 2.63 9.27 -0.69
CA THR A 108 1.87 8.33 0.16
C THR A 108 0.84 7.57 -0.66
N VAL A 109 0.48 6.35 -0.24
CA VAL A 109 -0.61 5.56 -0.84
C VAL A 109 -1.94 6.33 -0.85
N PHE A 110 -2.19 7.16 0.16
CA PHE A 110 -3.39 8.01 0.23
C PHE A 110 -3.39 9.10 -0.84
N SER A 111 -2.24 9.72 -1.09
CA SER A 111 -2.08 10.70 -2.18
C SER A 111 -2.18 10.02 -3.56
N ALA A 112 -1.61 8.82 -3.73
CA ALA A 112 -1.77 8.02 -4.94
C ALA A 112 -3.26 7.78 -5.25
N ARG A 113 -4.00 7.34 -4.25
CA ARG A 113 -5.45 7.12 -4.37
C ARG A 113 -6.21 8.40 -4.72
N GLN A 114 -5.80 9.54 -4.18
CA GLN A 114 -6.40 10.82 -4.50
C GLN A 114 -6.14 11.22 -5.95
N LEU A 115 -4.90 11.08 -6.44
CA LEU A 115 -4.54 11.32 -7.84
C LEU A 115 -5.39 10.49 -8.80
N ILE A 116 -5.56 9.20 -8.51
CA ILE A 116 -6.40 8.31 -9.31
C ILE A 116 -7.87 8.78 -9.31
N ASN A 117 -8.42 9.01 -8.12
CA ASN A 117 -9.83 9.38 -7.96
C ASN A 117 -10.17 10.71 -8.64
N HIS A 118 -9.23 11.64 -8.69
CA HIS A 118 -9.38 12.91 -9.40
C HIS A 118 -9.16 12.77 -10.92
N GLY A 119 -8.84 11.55 -11.40
CA GLY A 119 -8.71 11.25 -12.83
C GLY A 119 -7.45 11.81 -13.47
N HIS A 120 -6.37 11.93 -12.69
CA HIS A 120 -5.05 12.33 -13.21
C HIS A 120 -4.27 11.16 -13.83
N VAL A 121 -4.79 9.93 -13.76
CA VAL A 121 -4.13 8.71 -14.20
C VAL A 121 -4.87 8.07 -15.37
N ARG A 122 -4.12 7.56 -16.34
CA ARG A 122 -4.61 6.72 -17.44
C ARG A 122 -3.91 5.36 -17.39
N VAL A 123 -4.60 4.33 -17.80
CA VAL A 123 -4.05 2.98 -18.03
C VAL A 123 -4.32 2.64 -19.49
N ASN A 124 -3.27 2.33 -20.25
CA ASN A 124 -3.34 2.08 -21.68
C ASN A 124 -4.14 3.18 -22.43
N GLY A 125 -3.84 4.45 -22.14
CA GLY A 125 -4.48 5.62 -22.71
C GLY A 125 -5.89 5.93 -22.17
N LYS A 126 -6.54 5.01 -21.44
CA LYS A 126 -7.90 5.18 -20.91
C LYS A 126 -7.87 5.75 -19.49
N LYS A 127 -8.71 6.76 -19.21
CA LYS A 127 -8.84 7.34 -17.87
C LYS A 127 -9.40 6.31 -16.88
N VAL A 128 -8.68 6.11 -15.77
CA VAL A 128 -9.12 5.27 -14.65
C VAL A 128 -9.20 6.11 -13.38
N ASN A 129 -10.34 6.04 -12.67
CA ASN A 129 -10.59 6.78 -11.42
C ASN A 129 -10.81 5.88 -10.21
N ILE A 130 -10.49 4.60 -10.32
CA ILE A 130 -10.68 3.58 -9.28
C ILE A 130 -9.31 3.11 -8.79
N GLY A 131 -8.94 3.44 -7.54
CA GLY A 131 -7.64 3.07 -6.95
C GLY A 131 -7.47 1.55 -6.77
N SER A 132 -8.55 0.79 -6.66
CA SER A 132 -8.52 -0.67 -6.57
C SER A 132 -8.51 -1.38 -7.92
N TYR A 133 -8.36 -0.66 -9.03
CA TYR A 133 -8.17 -1.26 -10.35
C TYR A 133 -6.97 -2.21 -10.31
N VAL A 134 -7.13 -3.41 -10.84
CA VAL A 134 -6.08 -4.42 -10.89
C VAL A 134 -5.31 -4.27 -12.20
N VAL A 135 -4.08 -3.86 -12.08
CA VAL A 135 -3.14 -3.71 -13.21
C VAL A 135 -2.71 -5.09 -13.69
N LYS A 136 -2.62 -5.27 -14.99
CA LYS A 136 -2.08 -6.48 -15.63
C LYS A 136 -0.60 -6.28 -15.96
N GLU A 137 0.08 -7.36 -16.23
CA GLU A 137 1.44 -7.33 -16.74
C GLU A 137 1.46 -6.59 -18.09
N GLU A 138 2.51 -5.82 -18.31
CA GLU A 138 2.73 -4.95 -19.46
C GLU A 138 1.74 -3.77 -19.59
N ASP A 139 0.83 -3.56 -18.63
CA ASP A 139 -0.01 -2.35 -18.62
C ASP A 139 0.86 -1.11 -18.48
N ILE A 140 0.60 -0.12 -19.34
CA ILE A 140 1.24 1.20 -19.29
C ILE A 140 0.34 2.15 -18.50
N ILE A 141 0.87 2.66 -17.40
CA ILE A 141 0.21 3.64 -16.55
C ILE A 141 0.87 4.99 -16.77
N GLU A 142 0.11 6.01 -17.08
CA GLU A 142 0.62 7.35 -17.34
C GLU A 142 -0.13 8.43 -16.58
N ILE A 143 0.58 9.51 -16.26
CA ILE A 143 -0.04 10.72 -15.77
C ILE A 143 -0.63 11.49 -16.95
N ARG A 144 -1.88 11.93 -16.82
CA ARG A 144 -2.58 12.73 -17.83
C ARG A 144 -1.77 13.99 -18.16
N ASP A 145 -1.67 14.37 -19.44
CA ASP A 145 -0.82 15.47 -19.91
C ASP A 145 -1.06 16.79 -19.18
N LYS A 146 -2.33 17.18 -18.98
CA LYS A 146 -2.71 18.37 -18.20
C LYS A 146 -2.28 18.32 -16.73
N SER A 147 -1.94 17.13 -16.22
CA SER A 147 -1.58 16.89 -14.82
C SER A 147 -0.08 16.61 -14.61
N LYS A 148 0.71 16.54 -15.69
CA LYS A 148 2.16 16.33 -15.61
C LYS A 148 2.89 17.48 -14.91
N GLN A 149 2.31 18.69 -14.96
CA GLN A 149 2.89 19.90 -14.32
C GLN A 149 2.53 20.05 -12.83
N LEU A 150 1.87 19.05 -12.22
CA LEU A 150 1.52 19.11 -10.81
C LEU A 150 2.78 19.01 -9.93
N ALA A 151 3.08 20.06 -9.18
CA ALA A 151 4.22 20.13 -8.27
C ALA A 151 4.28 18.94 -7.27
N ILE A 152 3.14 18.38 -6.90
CA ILE A 152 3.07 17.21 -6.00
C ILE A 152 3.80 16.00 -6.60
N ILE A 153 3.72 15.80 -7.93
CA ILE A 153 4.38 14.70 -8.63
C ILE A 153 5.88 14.93 -8.68
N ASP A 154 6.30 16.14 -9.01
CA ASP A 154 7.73 16.49 -9.08
C ASP A 154 8.41 16.40 -7.71
N ILE A 155 7.77 16.88 -6.65
CA ILE A 155 8.22 16.70 -5.27
C ILE A 155 8.33 15.23 -4.90
N ALA A 156 7.39 14.39 -5.35
CA ALA A 156 7.40 12.98 -5.05
C ALA A 156 8.52 12.23 -5.80
N LEU A 157 8.78 12.58 -7.06
CA LEU A 157 9.89 12.02 -7.86
C LEU A 157 11.26 12.45 -7.32
N ALA A 158 11.39 13.72 -6.91
CA ALA A 158 12.61 14.23 -6.30
C ALA A 158 12.94 13.61 -4.93
N SER A 159 11.95 13.02 -4.26
CA SER A 159 12.13 12.39 -2.96
C SER A 159 12.94 11.09 -3.07
N LYS A 160 14.05 10.99 -2.32
CA LYS A 160 14.89 9.79 -2.22
C LYS A 160 14.44 8.84 -1.09
N GLU A 161 13.25 9.05 -0.51
CA GLU A 161 12.78 8.21 0.61
C GLU A 161 12.51 6.74 0.20
N ARG A 162 12.36 6.47 -1.09
CA ARG A 162 12.02 5.13 -1.61
C ARG A 162 12.66 4.90 -2.96
N GLU A 163 13.03 3.67 -3.21
CA GLU A 163 13.48 3.20 -4.51
C GLU A 163 12.31 2.60 -5.31
N THR A 164 12.41 2.65 -6.63
CA THR A 164 11.45 1.99 -7.52
C THR A 164 11.84 0.52 -7.62
N PRO A 165 10.94 -0.43 -7.33
CA PRO A 165 11.27 -1.85 -7.39
C PRO A 165 11.41 -2.33 -8.85
N GLU A 166 12.15 -3.43 -9.06
CA GLU A 166 12.49 -3.97 -10.38
C GLU A 166 11.27 -4.43 -11.21
N TYR A 167 10.19 -4.83 -10.56
CA TYR A 167 8.96 -5.24 -11.25
C TYR A 167 8.14 -4.06 -11.83
N ILE A 168 8.68 -2.82 -11.69
CA ILE A 168 8.10 -1.59 -12.22
C ILE A 168 9.17 -0.85 -13.03
N HIS A 169 8.92 -0.65 -14.30
CA HIS A 169 9.77 0.20 -15.14
C HIS A 169 9.24 1.63 -15.16
N LEU A 170 10.02 2.58 -14.67
CA LEU A 170 9.67 3.99 -14.55
C LEU A 170 10.38 4.84 -15.62
N ASP A 171 9.61 5.53 -16.44
CA ASP A 171 10.06 6.63 -17.29
C ASP A 171 9.71 7.98 -16.61
N GLU A 172 10.69 8.54 -15.91
CA GLU A 172 10.50 9.79 -15.16
C GLU A 172 10.23 10.98 -16.08
N LYS A 173 10.85 11.02 -17.27
CA LYS A 173 10.72 12.14 -18.22
C LYS A 173 9.29 12.24 -18.75
N ASN A 174 8.74 11.13 -19.19
CA ASN A 174 7.38 11.07 -19.73
C ASN A 174 6.31 10.87 -18.65
N LYS A 175 6.72 10.65 -17.38
CA LYS A 175 5.83 10.33 -16.26
C LYS A 175 4.94 9.14 -16.59
N LYS A 176 5.58 8.07 -17.10
CA LYS A 176 4.97 6.79 -17.46
C LYS A 176 5.57 5.65 -16.64
N VAL A 177 4.78 4.64 -16.44
CA VAL A 177 5.17 3.43 -15.70
C VAL A 177 4.64 2.21 -16.44
N THR A 178 5.49 1.21 -16.62
CA THR A 178 5.09 -0.11 -17.10
C THR A 178 5.16 -1.10 -15.94
N PHE A 179 4.08 -1.83 -15.71
CA PHE A 179 4.05 -2.91 -14.75
C PHE A 179 4.58 -4.18 -15.43
N VAL A 180 5.83 -4.57 -15.14
CA VAL A 180 6.54 -5.62 -15.89
C VAL A 180 6.00 -7.01 -15.54
N ARG A 181 5.94 -7.34 -14.23
CA ARG A 181 5.51 -8.65 -13.74
C ARG A 181 4.94 -8.58 -12.33
N THR A 182 4.23 -9.61 -11.94
CA THR A 182 3.77 -9.75 -10.55
C THR A 182 4.96 -10.10 -9.65
N PRO A 183 5.23 -9.32 -8.58
CA PRO A 183 6.37 -9.57 -7.70
C PRO A 183 6.14 -10.75 -6.78
N LYS A 184 7.24 -11.40 -6.37
CA LYS A 184 7.29 -12.30 -5.22
C LYS A 184 7.32 -11.50 -3.92
N PHE A 185 7.07 -12.15 -2.80
CA PHE A 185 7.05 -11.49 -1.48
C PHE A 185 8.37 -10.80 -1.14
N ASP A 186 9.50 -11.46 -1.39
CA ASP A 186 10.83 -10.97 -1.04
C ASP A 186 11.29 -9.76 -1.88
N GLU A 187 10.69 -9.57 -3.06
CA GLU A 187 11.01 -8.47 -3.97
C GLU A 187 10.31 -7.16 -3.58
N VAL A 188 9.33 -7.24 -2.69
CA VAL A 188 8.54 -6.07 -2.30
C VAL A 188 9.27 -5.29 -1.21
N PRO A 189 9.64 -4.01 -1.45
CA PRO A 189 10.41 -3.22 -0.49
C PRO A 189 9.51 -2.75 0.67
N TYR A 190 9.31 -3.62 1.65
CA TYR A 190 8.64 -3.27 2.88
C TYR A 190 9.63 -2.66 3.88
N PRO A 191 9.34 -1.50 4.48
CA PRO A 191 10.21 -0.92 5.52
C PRO A 191 10.09 -1.63 6.88
N VAL A 192 9.17 -2.57 7.00
CA VAL A 192 8.90 -3.35 8.21
C VAL A 192 8.60 -4.80 7.84
N VAL A 193 8.94 -5.72 8.71
CA VAL A 193 8.66 -7.15 8.50
C VAL A 193 7.14 -7.37 8.36
N MET A 194 6.74 -8.01 7.26
CA MET A 194 5.37 -8.43 7.01
C MET A 194 5.26 -9.94 7.17
N GLU A 195 4.14 -10.40 7.68
CA GLU A 195 3.91 -11.81 8.02
C GLU A 195 2.62 -12.30 7.35
N PRO A 196 2.65 -12.58 6.02
CA PRO A 196 1.46 -13.00 5.29
C PRO A 196 0.88 -14.31 5.84
N ASN A 197 1.71 -15.22 6.36
CA ASN A 197 1.26 -16.48 6.93
C ASN A 197 0.29 -16.29 8.12
N LEU A 198 0.60 -15.36 9.02
CA LEU A 198 -0.31 -15.03 10.14
C LEU A 198 -1.64 -14.42 9.66
N VAL A 199 -1.63 -13.75 8.50
CA VAL A 199 -2.85 -13.24 7.87
C VAL A 199 -3.70 -14.37 7.30
N ILE A 200 -3.06 -15.38 6.70
CA ILE A 200 -3.73 -16.58 6.20
C ILE A 200 -4.36 -17.34 7.35
N GLU A 201 -3.62 -17.59 8.43
CA GLU A 201 -4.12 -18.24 9.65
C GLU A 201 -5.32 -17.49 10.25
N TYR A 202 -5.28 -16.15 10.26
CA TYR A 202 -6.39 -15.33 10.75
C TYR A 202 -7.70 -15.59 9.99
N TYR A 203 -7.64 -15.80 8.66
CA TYR A 203 -8.82 -16.00 7.82
C TYR A 203 -9.20 -17.47 7.61
N SER A 204 -8.34 -18.41 7.97
CA SER A 204 -8.61 -19.86 7.88
C SER A 204 -9.44 -20.41 9.04
N ARG A 205 -9.64 -19.61 10.07
CA ARG A 205 -10.47 -19.93 11.24
C ARG A 205 -11.96 -19.86 10.98
#